data_02473afff93609d286e2581af3971e64
#
_entry.id   02473afff93609d286e2581af3971e64
#
_cell.length_a   1.000
_cell.length_b   1.000
_cell.length_c   1.000
_cell.angle_alpha   90.00
_cell.angle_beta   90.00
_cell.angle_gamma   90.00
#
_symmetry.space_group_name_H-M   'P 1'
#
loop_
_entity.id
_entity.type
_entity.pdbx_description
1 polymer ?
#
loop_
_entity_poly.entity_id
_entity_poly.type
_entity_poly.pdbx_seq_one_letter_code
_entity_poly.pdbx_strand_id
1 'polypeptide(L)'
;MLLLAQPVLADDLPPVKVYKTPTCGCCGKWVRHLEKAGFTVETTNMSNVDPVKQANGVPFALASCHTAIVDGYVVEGHVPVEDILRLLKERPAVKGIAVPGMPLGSPGMESSRPEPYKVLAFEDNGKITEFARHEP
;
A
#
# COMPACT_ATOMS: atom_id res chain seq x y z
N MET A 1 5.65 8.43 -37.66
CA MET A 1 5.76 9.28 -36.48
C MET A 1 6.20 8.41 -35.32
N LEU A 2 7.42 8.63 -34.80
CA LEU A 2 7.97 7.87 -33.69
C LEU A 2 7.45 8.48 -32.38
N LEU A 3 6.61 7.72 -31.66
CA LEU A 3 6.23 8.09 -30.31
C LEU A 3 7.37 7.70 -29.36
N LEU A 4 8.11 8.69 -28.89
CA LEU A 4 9.11 8.47 -27.87
C LEU A 4 8.40 8.27 -26.53
N ALA A 5 8.53 7.08 -25.96
CA ALA A 5 8.06 6.83 -24.60
C ALA A 5 8.87 7.71 -23.64
N GLN A 6 8.23 8.63 -22.97
CA GLN A 6 8.88 9.45 -21.95
C GLN A 6 8.97 8.66 -20.64
N PRO A 7 10.09 8.75 -19.90
CA PRO A 7 10.18 8.13 -18.59
C PRO A 7 9.16 8.77 -17.65
N VAL A 8 8.52 7.95 -16.80
CA VAL A 8 7.64 8.44 -15.76
C VAL A 8 8.52 9.10 -14.69
N LEU A 9 8.35 10.43 -14.54
CA LEU A 9 9.05 11.19 -13.52
C LEU A 9 8.32 11.02 -12.17
N ALA A 10 9.03 11.20 -11.06
CA ALA A 10 8.45 11.15 -9.71
C ALA A 10 7.25 12.10 -9.57
N ASP A 11 7.29 13.27 -10.26
CA ASP A 11 6.22 14.27 -10.24
C ASP A 11 4.92 13.77 -10.92
N ASP A 12 5.01 12.70 -11.73
CA ASP A 12 3.87 12.11 -12.42
C ASP A 12 3.15 11.05 -11.57
N LEU A 13 3.69 10.72 -10.39
CA LEU A 13 3.06 9.77 -9.49
C LEU A 13 1.84 10.41 -8.81
N PRO A 14 0.72 9.68 -8.71
CA PRO A 14 -0.45 10.20 -8.00
C PRO A 14 -0.15 10.39 -6.52
N PRO A 15 -0.80 11.34 -5.85
CA PRO A 15 -0.63 11.52 -4.41
C PRO A 15 -1.15 10.31 -3.64
N VAL A 16 -0.55 10.03 -2.50
CA VAL A 16 -0.96 8.96 -1.59
C VAL A 16 -1.58 9.61 -0.35
N LYS A 17 -2.82 9.24 -0.04
CA LYS A 17 -3.49 9.67 1.20
C LYS A 17 -3.43 8.53 2.19
N VAL A 18 -2.78 8.77 3.34
CA VAL A 18 -2.59 7.78 4.39
C VAL A 18 -3.39 8.14 5.63
N TYR A 19 -4.14 7.18 6.13
CA TYR A 19 -4.91 7.29 7.38
C TYR A 19 -4.26 6.34 8.39
N LYS A 20 -3.78 6.90 9.50
CA LYS A 20 -3.04 6.16 10.52
C LYS A 20 -3.26 6.78 11.91
N THR A 21 -2.86 6.06 12.95
CA THR A 21 -2.80 6.64 14.29
C THR A 21 -1.47 7.37 14.47
N PRO A 22 -1.43 8.45 15.29
CA PRO A 22 -0.20 9.22 15.47
C PRO A 22 0.91 8.45 16.19
N THR A 23 0.57 7.39 16.92
CA THR A 23 1.53 6.58 17.67
C THR A 23 2.09 5.40 16.89
N CYS A 24 1.64 5.18 15.65
CA CYS A 24 2.11 4.07 14.84
C CYS A 24 3.46 4.39 14.20
N GLY A 25 4.56 3.98 14.85
CA GLY A 25 5.92 4.25 14.37
C GLY A 25 6.24 3.55 13.05
N CYS A 26 5.81 2.29 12.89
CA CYS A 26 6.04 1.54 11.66
C CYS A 26 5.27 2.15 10.47
N CYS A 27 4.10 2.73 10.70
CA CYS A 27 3.35 3.45 9.68
C CYS A 27 4.15 4.67 9.17
N GLY A 28 4.78 5.42 10.08
CA GLY A 28 5.63 6.55 9.72
C GLY A 28 6.85 6.11 8.89
N LYS A 29 7.44 4.98 9.21
CA LYS A 29 8.54 4.40 8.42
C LYS A 29 8.07 4.00 7.02
N TRP A 30 6.87 3.45 6.90
CA TRP A 30 6.28 3.11 5.62
C TRP A 30 6.04 4.37 4.78
N VAL A 31 5.53 5.43 5.38
CA VAL A 31 5.35 6.72 4.69
C VAL A 31 6.69 7.22 4.12
N ARG A 32 7.76 7.16 4.91
CA ARG A 32 9.09 7.56 4.44
C ARG A 32 9.60 6.68 3.31
N HIS A 33 9.27 5.39 3.32
CA HIS A 33 9.58 4.47 2.24
C HIS A 33 8.95 4.94 0.91
N LEU A 34 7.70 5.38 0.94
CA LEU A 34 7.03 5.92 -0.23
C LEU A 34 7.64 7.26 -0.68
N GLU A 35 7.91 8.14 0.26
CA GLU A 35 8.49 9.45 -0.04
C GLU A 35 9.87 9.33 -0.71
N LYS A 36 10.69 8.41 -0.24
CA LYS A 36 12.00 8.12 -0.86
C LYS A 36 11.87 7.65 -2.30
N ALA A 37 10.78 7.00 -2.65
CA ALA A 37 10.52 6.53 -4.01
C ALA A 37 9.91 7.63 -4.90
N GLY A 38 9.64 8.82 -4.36
CA GLY A 38 9.14 9.95 -5.12
C GLY A 38 7.65 10.22 -4.98
N PHE A 39 6.94 9.48 -4.14
CA PHE A 39 5.52 9.76 -3.88
C PHE A 39 5.37 10.98 -2.98
N THR A 40 4.34 11.77 -3.25
CA THR A 40 3.87 12.81 -2.33
C THR A 40 2.82 12.18 -1.43
N VAL A 41 3.05 12.22 -0.11
CA VAL A 41 2.18 11.56 0.87
C VAL A 41 1.48 12.60 1.73
N GLU A 42 0.15 12.52 1.78
CA GLU A 42 -0.68 13.31 2.68
C GLU A 42 -1.14 12.40 3.82
N THR A 43 -0.76 12.71 5.04
CA THR A 43 -1.08 11.89 6.21
C THR A 43 -2.18 12.51 7.04
N THR A 44 -3.21 11.73 7.37
CA THR A 44 -4.25 12.10 8.33
C THR A 44 -4.13 11.18 9.54
N ASN A 45 -3.81 11.77 10.69
CA ASN A 45 -3.76 11.06 11.95
C ASN A 45 -5.16 11.05 12.58
N MET A 46 -5.57 9.88 13.08
CA MET A 46 -6.86 9.70 13.72
C MET A 46 -6.77 8.65 14.83
N SER A 47 -7.65 8.72 15.81
CA SER A 47 -7.61 7.81 16.95
C SER A 47 -8.01 6.38 16.59
N ASN A 48 -8.84 6.22 15.57
CA ASN A 48 -9.32 4.91 15.11
C ASN A 48 -9.46 4.92 13.59
N VAL A 49 -8.73 4.05 12.91
CA VAL A 49 -8.73 3.94 11.45
C VAL A 49 -9.83 3.00 10.93
N ASP A 50 -10.44 2.21 11.79
CA ASP A 50 -11.45 1.22 11.39
C ASP A 50 -12.58 1.79 10.52
N PRO A 51 -13.15 2.96 10.81
CA PRO A 51 -14.18 3.53 9.93
C PRO A 51 -13.69 3.78 8.50
N VAL A 52 -12.43 4.18 8.34
CA VAL A 52 -11.84 4.38 7.01
C VAL A 52 -11.69 3.04 6.29
N LYS A 53 -11.25 2.00 6.99
CA LYS A 53 -11.13 0.65 6.42
C LYS A 53 -12.48 0.15 5.93
N GLN A 54 -13.51 0.27 6.75
CA GLN A 54 -14.86 -0.16 6.41
C GLN A 54 -15.42 0.62 5.22
N ALA A 55 -15.27 1.94 5.22
CA ALA A 55 -15.75 2.79 4.15
C ALA A 55 -15.07 2.49 2.81
N ASN A 56 -13.87 1.95 2.83
CA ASN A 56 -13.10 1.63 1.64
C ASN A 56 -13.10 0.13 1.29
N GLY A 57 -13.93 -0.65 1.95
CA GLY A 57 -14.13 -2.06 1.60
C GLY A 57 -12.97 -2.98 1.95
N VAL A 58 -12.13 -2.61 2.92
CA VAL A 58 -11.04 -3.47 3.38
C VAL A 58 -11.63 -4.67 4.11
N PRO A 59 -11.39 -5.92 3.64
CA PRO A 59 -11.85 -7.10 4.35
C PRO A 59 -11.19 -7.17 5.74
N PHE A 60 -11.97 -7.52 6.75
CA PHE A 60 -11.46 -7.61 8.11
C PHE A 60 -10.23 -8.54 8.20
N ALA A 61 -10.25 -9.64 7.46
CA ALA A 61 -9.14 -10.61 7.45
C ALA A 61 -7.84 -10.03 6.85
N LEU A 62 -7.92 -8.93 6.09
CA LEU A 62 -6.76 -8.29 5.46
C LEU A 62 -6.34 -7.00 6.15
N ALA A 63 -7.04 -6.59 7.20
CA ALA A 63 -6.77 -5.33 7.88
C ALA A 63 -5.36 -5.32 8.49
N SER A 64 -4.69 -4.18 8.34
CA SER A 64 -3.37 -3.91 8.92
C SER A 64 -3.41 -2.63 9.76
N CYS A 65 -2.27 -1.99 9.96
CA CYS A 65 -2.14 -0.85 10.88
C CYS A 65 -2.59 0.48 10.27
N HIS A 66 -2.53 0.63 8.94
CA HIS A 66 -2.94 1.86 8.26
C HIS A 66 -3.62 1.55 6.95
N THR A 67 -4.32 2.55 6.42
CA THR A 67 -5.02 2.44 5.13
C THR A 67 -4.62 3.64 4.27
N ALA A 68 -4.25 3.37 3.03
CA ALA A 68 -3.90 4.42 2.07
C ALA A 68 -4.80 4.33 0.83
N ILE A 69 -4.96 5.47 0.18
CA ILE A 69 -5.69 5.59 -1.09
C ILE A 69 -4.72 6.17 -2.12
N VAL A 70 -4.54 5.48 -3.22
CA VAL A 70 -3.67 5.87 -4.33
C VAL A 70 -4.44 5.74 -5.63
N ASP A 71 -4.78 6.87 -6.23
CA ASP A 71 -5.47 6.93 -7.53
C ASP A 71 -6.69 5.99 -7.61
N GLY A 72 -7.51 6.01 -6.55
CA GLY A 72 -8.72 5.20 -6.43
C GLY A 72 -8.51 3.80 -5.87
N TYR A 73 -7.28 3.31 -5.81
CA TYR A 73 -6.97 2.01 -5.19
C TYR A 73 -6.75 2.14 -3.70
N VAL A 74 -7.18 1.13 -2.97
CA VAL A 74 -6.87 0.98 -1.55
C VAL A 74 -5.53 0.24 -1.43
N VAL A 75 -4.64 0.77 -0.60
CA VAL A 75 -3.37 0.11 -0.24
C VAL A 75 -3.36 -0.05 1.27
N GLU A 76 -3.51 -1.29 1.72
CA GLU A 76 -3.65 -1.62 3.13
C GLU A 76 -2.35 -2.19 3.69
N GLY A 77 -1.82 -1.56 4.73
CA GLY A 77 -0.63 -2.05 5.41
C GLY A 77 0.68 -1.77 4.69
N HIS A 78 1.69 -2.54 5.03
CA HIS A 78 3.09 -2.32 4.63
C HIS A 78 3.42 -2.85 3.23
N VAL A 79 2.66 -2.41 2.24
CA VAL A 79 2.86 -2.81 0.84
C VAL A 79 4.13 -2.16 0.29
N PRO A 80 5.05 -2.94 -0.32
CA PRO A 80 6.23 -2.38 -0.95
C PRO A 80 5.91 -1.46 -2.12
N VAL A 81 6.73 -0.43 -2.31
CA VAL A 81 6.58 0.54 -3.41
C VAL A 81 6.53 -0.15 -4.77
N GLU A 82 7.35 -1.17 -4.99
CA GLU A 82 7.38 -1.92 -6.25
C GLU A 82 6.01 -2.49 -6.61
N ASP A 83 5.25 -2.95 -5.63
CA ASP A 83 3.91 -3.51 -5.84
C ASP A 83 2.88 -2.40 -6.10
N ILE A 84 3.03 -1.25 -5.45
CA ILE A 84 2.18 -0.08 -5.72
C ILE A 84 2.42 0.42 -7.16
N LEU A 85 3.67 0.51 -7.58
CA LEU A 85 4.02 0.93 -8.95
C LEU A 85 3.45 -0.04 -9.98
N ARG A 86 3.54 -1.34 -9.72
CA ARG A 86 2.97 -2.36 -10.60
C ARG A 86 1.45 -2.25 -10.66
N LEU A 87 0.79 -2.03 -9.53
CA LEU A 87 -0.66 -1.82 -9.46
C LEU A 87 -1.09 -0.63 -10.33
N LEU A 88 -0.37 0.48 -10.24
CA LEU A 88 -0.66 1.69 -11.03
C LEU A 88 -0.38 1.48 -12.51
N LYS A 89 0.58 0.65 -12.86
CA LYS A 89 0.92 0.34 -14.25
C LYS A 89 -0.11 -0.59 -14.88
N GLU A 90 -0.44 -1.68 -14.20
CA GLU A 90 -1.31 -2.74 -14.72
C GLU A 90 -2.80 -2.41 -14.63
N ARG A 91 -3.18 -1.60 -13.66
CA ARG A 91 -4.57 -1.16 -13.46
C ARG A 91 -5.57 -2.32 -13.41
N PRO A 92 -5.32 -3.38 -12.63
CA PRO A 92 -6.25 -4.50 -12.56
C PRO A 92 -7.61 -4.07 -11.98
N ALA A 93 -8.64 -4.86 -12.27
CA ALA A 93 -10.00 -4.60 -11.80
C ALA A 93 -10.18 -5.11 -10.36
N VAL A 94 -9.44 -4.53 -9.42
CA VAL A 94 -9.51 -4.84 -8.00
C VAL A 94 -9.82 -3.57 -7.21
N LYS A 95 -10.32 -3.73 -5.99
CA LYS A 95 -10.53 -2.60 -5.08
C LYS A 95 -9.19 -2.08 -4.54
N GLY A 96 -8.28 -2.99 -4.24
CA GLY A 96 -6.98 -2.65 -3.70
C GLY A 96 -6.09 -3.85 -3.45
N ILE A 97 -4.94 -3.57 -2.82
CA ILE A 97 -3.97 -4.57 -2.41
C ILE A 97 -3.66 -4.41 -0.92
N ALA A 98 -3.27 -5.50 -0.28
CA ALA A 98 -3.04 -5.51 1.16
C ALA A 98 -1.87 -6.41 1.54
N VAL A 99 -1.12 -5.99 2.56
CA VAL A 99 -0.23 -6.86 3.33
C VAL A 99 -0.86 -6.98 4.71
N PRO A 100 -1.57 -8.09 4.99
CA PRO A 100 -2.24 -8.24 6.29
C PRO A 100 -1.21 -8.35 7.43
N GLY A 101 -1.57 -7.82 8.59
CA GLY A 101 -0.68 -7.81 9.73
C GLY A 101 0.52 -6.89 9.53
N MET A 102 1.65 -7.26 10.11
CA MET A 102 2.90 -6.52 10.03
C MET A 102 4.07 -7.51 9.91
N PRO A 103 4.24 -8.17 8.75
CA PRO A 103 5.27 -9.18 8.62
C PRO A 103 6.68 -8.58 8.72
N LEU A 104 7.56 -9.28 9.40
CA LEU A 104 8.96 -8.87 9.52
C LEU A 104 9.62 -8.88 8.14
N GLY A 105 10.32 -7.81 7.83
CA GLY A 105 10.95 -7.61 6.52
C GLY A 105 10.15 -6.76 5.55
N SER A 106 8.86 -6.53 5.82
CA SER A 106 8.07 -5.59 5.01
C SER A 106 8.52 -4.14 5.28
N PRO A 107 8.30 -3.20 4.33
CA PRO A 107 8.74 -1.82 4.51
C PRO A 107 8.14 -1.18 5.76
N GLY A 108 8.97 -0.69 6.65
CA GLY A 108 8.58 -0.19 7.97
C GLY A 108 8.76 -1.21 9.08
N MET A 109 8.93 -2.49 8.73
CA MET A 109 9.14 -3.60 9.65
C MET A 109 10.47 -4.31 9.36
N GLU A 110 11.48 -3.56 8.98
CA GLU A 110 12.81 -4.11 8.68
C GLU A 110 13.33 -4.92 9.85
N SER A 111 13.93 -6.08 9.56
CA SER A 111 14.35 -7.03 10.56
C SER A 111 15.55 -7.84 10.09
N SER A 112 16.41 -8.26 11.04
CA SER A 112 17.48 -9.22 10.77
C SER A 112 16.93 -10.65 10.52
N ARG A 113 15.64 -10.86 10.80
CA ARG A 113 14.97 -12.16 10.62
C ARG A 113 13.69 -11.96 9.78
N PRO A 114 13.84 -11.55 8.51
CA PRO A 114 12.66 -11.34 7.66
C PRO A 114 11.92 -12.65 7.43
N GLU A 115 10.61 -12.55 7.29
CA GLU A 115 9.74 -13.68 7.00
C GLU A 115 9.11 -13.51 5.61
N PRO A 116 8.73 -14.62 4.93
CA PRO A 116 8.00 -14.50 3.68
C PRO A 116 6.62 -13.92 3.93
N TYR A 117 6.13 -13.10 2.97
CA TYR A 117 4.77 -12.57 3.04
C TYR A 117 4.19 -12.38 1.66
N LYS A 118 2.88 -12.28 1.60
CA LYS A 118 2.14 -12.08 0.37
C LYS A 118 1.50 -10.71 0.33
N VAL A 119 1.42 -10.14 -0.87
CA VAL A 119 0.56 -9.01 -1.17
C VAL A 119 -0.70 -9.58 -1.82
N LEU A 120 -1.86 -9.32 -1.23
CA LEU A 120 -3.13 -9.87 -1.67
C LEU A 120 -3.97 -8.79 -2.33
N ALA A 121 -4.57 -9.10 -3.48
CA ALA A 121 -5.53 -8.23 -4.12
C ALA A 121 -6.93 -8.61 -3.65
N PHE A 122 -7.80 -7.62 -3.45
CA PHE A 122 -9.18 -7.85 -3.03
C PHE A 122 -10.15 -7.04 -3.89
N GLU A 123 -11.34 -7.61 -4.07
CA GLU A 123 -12.43 -7.02 -4.86
C GLU A 123 -13.64 -6.73 -3.96
N ASP A 124 -14.54 -5.87 -4.43
CA ASP A 124 -15.74 -5.51 -3.68
C ASP A 124 -16.66 -6.71 -3.38
N ASN A 125 -16.59 -7.75 -4.21
CA ASN A 125 -17.37 -8.98 -4.03
C ASN A 125 -16.75 -9.94 -3.00
N GLY A 126 -15.62 -9.56 -2.37
CA GLY A 126 -14.94 -10.38 -1.39
C GLY A 126 -13.91 -11.35 -1.96
N LYS A 127 -13.72 -11.36 -3.29
CA LYS A 127 -12.69 -12.22 -3.92
C LYS A 127 -11.31 -11.73 -3.54
N ILE A 128 -10.44 -12.65 -3.11
CA ILE A 128 -9.06 -12.39 -2.71
C ILE A 128 -8.14 -13.27 -3.56
N THR A 129 -7.10 -12.64 -4.14
CA THR A 129 -6.11 -13.33 -4.97
C THR A 129 -4.70 -12.89 -4.57
N GLU A 130 -3.70 -13.71 -4.88
CA GLU A 130 -2.31 -13.33 -4.65
C GLU A 130 -1.86 -12.34 -5.74
N PHE A 131 -1.39 -11.17 -5.33
CA PHE A 131 -0.87 -10.14 -6.23
C PHE A 131 0.65 -10.24 -6.36
N ALA A 132 1.34 -10.44 -5.25
CA ALA A 132 2.79 -10.59 -5.22
C ALA A 132 3.20 -11.44 -4.02
N ARG A 133 4.43 -11.94 -4.06
CA ARG A 133 5.02 -12.72 -2.97
C ARG A 133 6.45 -12.24 -2.76
N HIS A 134 6.82 -12.03 -1.51
CA HIS A 134 8.16 -11.62 -1.12
C HIS A 134 8.81 -12.69 -0.25
N GLU A 135 9.91 -13.24 -0.74
CA GLU A 135 10.74 -14.21 -0.01
C GLU A 135 11.94 -13.47 0.57
N PRO A 136 12.43 -13.89 1.78
CA PRO A 136 13.63 -13.28 2.37
C PRO A 136 14.88 -13.49 1.54
#